data_51c410063ed706d95c33e89c28564ea3
#
_entry.id   51c410063ed706d95c33e89c28564ea3
#
_cell.length_a   1.000
_cell.length_b   1.000
_cell.length_c   1.000
_cell.angle_alpha   90.00
_cell.angle_beta   90.00
_cell.angle_gamma   90.00
#
_symmetry.space_group_name_H-M   'P 1'
#
loop_
_entity.id
_entity.type
_entity.pdbx_description
1 polymer ?
#
loop_
_entity_poly.entity_id
_entity_poly.type
_entity_poly.pdbx_seq_one_letter_code
_entity_poly.pdbx_strand_id
1 'polypeptide(L)'
;MMSATPIPQTLALTLFGDLDVSTIRTLPQGRKPITTYLVKEGNEINAYEAVRKKKKKGHQAYFVYPAIGLNEAQEENFSENNDFSANEELFEESGQKKQALKAAEDAFNFLQTQVYPEYKCALIHGKISEDEQAQILEDFKNGKINILVATTVVEVGVNVPKASCMVIEQADRFGLAALHQLRGRVGRGSEQSYCFLIYSKNITENGIA
;
A
#
# COMPACT_ATOMS: atom_id res chain seq x y z
N MET A 1 -12.59 17.98 9.49
CA MET A 1 -11.47 17.29 8.80
C MET A 1 -11.23 15.96 9.49
N MET A 2 -11.03 14.85 8.78
CA MET A 2 -10.73 13.54 9.36
C MET A 2 -9.43 13.04 8.74
N SER A 3 -8.50 12.57 9.56
CA SER A 3 -7.22 12.01 9.10
C SER A 3 -6.90 10.73 9.86
N ALA A 4 -6.36 9.73 9.15
CA ALA A 4 -5.85 8.51 9.77
C ALA A 4 -4.42 8.68 10.30
N THR A 5 -3.72 9.70 9.83
CA THR A 5 -2.39 10.11 10.29
C THR A 5 -2.51 11.50 10.91
N PRO A 6 -2.68 11.60 12.25
CA PRO A 6 -2.85 12.89 12.87
C PRO A 6 -1.60 13.75 12.70
N ILE A 7 -1.77 14.96 12.18
CA ILE A 7 -0.74 16.01 12.27
C ILE A 7 -0.43 16.19 13.75
N PRO A 8 0.84 16.36 14.16
CA PRO A 8 1.19 16.61 15.54
C PRO A 8 0.31 17.72 16.14
N GLN A 9 -0.20 17.47 17.34
CA GLN A 9 -1.16 18.35 18.01
C GLN A 9 -0.68 19.82 18.08
N THR A 10 0.62 20.00 18.21
CA THR A 10 1.28 21.32 18.18
C THR A 10 1.12 22.05 16.85
N LEU A 11 1.17 21.34 15.72
CA LEU A 11 1.01 21.93 14.40
C LEU A 11 -0.46 22.32 14.14
N ALA A 12 -1.41 21.47 14.55
CA ALA A 12 -2.84 21.77 14.47
C ALA A 12 -3.22 22.98 15.31
N LEU A 13 -2.69 23.11 16.54
CA LEU A 13 -2.91 24.27 17.41
C LEU A 13 -2.26 25.55 16.88
N THR A 14 -1.12 25.43 16.19
CA THR A 14 -0.38 26.58 15.67
C THR A 14 -0.99 27.14 14.38
N LEU A 15 -1.52 26.25 13.51
CA LEU A 15 -2.08 26.64 12.21
C LEU A 15 -3.59 26.92 12.25
N PHE A 16 -4.32 26.31 13.20
CA PHE A 16 -5.79 26.34 13.24
C PHE A 16 -6.28 26.48 14.69
N GLY A 17 -5.87 27.55 15.38
CA GLY A 17 -6.06 27.79 16.82
C GLY A 17 -7.48 27.58 17.41
N ASP A 18 -8.50 27.34 16.58
CA ASP A 18 -9.91 27.12 16.97
C ASP A 18 -10.44 25.71 16.67
N LEU A 19 -9.57 24.72 16.39
CA LEU A 19 -10.04 23.38 16.07
C LEU A 19 -10.01 22.45 17.28
N ASP A 20 -11.17 21.91 17.66
CA ASP A 20 -11.26 20.80 18.60
C ASP A 20 -10.76 19.50 17.97
N VAL A 21 -9.84 18.83 18.65
CA VAL A 21 -9.26 17.55 18.21
C VAL A 21 -9.88 16.41 19.00
N SER A 22 -10.66 15.59 18.31
CA SER A 22 -11.21 14.32 18.87
C SER A 22 -10.39 13.14 18.36
N THR A 23 -9.76 12.40 19.28
CA THR A 23 -8.93 11.23 18.96
C THR A 23 -9.62 9.94 19.33
N ILE A 24 -9.87 9.05 18.38
CA ILE A 24 -10.39 7.70 18.61
C ILE A 24 -9.20 6.77 18.91
N ARG A 25 -9.06 6.35 20.16
CA ARG A 25 -7.94 5.49 20.61
C ARG A 25 -8.29 4.01 20.69
N THR A 26 -9.57 3.66 20.61
CA THR A 26 -10.05 2.27 20.76
C THR A 26 -10.29 1.62 19.41
N LEU A 27 -9.84 0.38 19.26
CA LEU A 27 -10.20 -0.43 18.11
C LEU A 27 -11.67 -0.86 18.20
N PRO A 28 -12.40 -0.97 17.08
CA PRO A 28 -13.72 -1.58 17.06
C PRO A 28 -13.70 -2.99 17.65
N GLN A 29 -14.80 -3.38 18.29
CA GLN A 29 -14.93 -4.72 18.89
C GLN A 29 -14.68 -5.82 17.86
N GLY A 30 -13.93 -6.85 18.25
CA GLY A 30 -13.60 -7.99 17.38
C GLY A 30 -12.39 -7.80 16.46
N ARG A 31 -11.81 -6.61 16.37
CA ARG A 31 -10.56 -6.40 15.62
C ARG A 31 -9.34 -6.86 16.41
N LYS A 32 -8.47 -7.61 15.73
CA LYS A 32 -7.13 -7.98 16.25
C LYS A 32 -6.08 -6.99 15.75
N PRO A 33 -5.07 -6.66 16.56
CA PRO A 33 -3.94 -5.85 16.10
C PRO A 33 -3.24 -6.50 14.91
N ILE A 34 -2.82 -5.70 13.93
CA ILE A 34 -2.07 -6.18 12.76
C ILE A 34 -0.63 -6.44 13.20
N THR A 35 -0.14 -7.67 13.01
CA THR A 35 1.25 -8.00 13.27
C THR A 35 2.09 -7.57 12.06
N THR A 36 3.08 -6.70 12.30
CA THR A 36 3.97 -6.18 11.26
C THR A 36 5.34 -6.84 11.37
N TYR A 37 5.88 -7.29 10.24
CA TYR A 37 7.21 -7.87 10.13
C TYR A 37 8.07 -7.06 9.16
N LEU A 38 9.29 -6.78 9.58
CA LEU A 38 10.33 -6.25 8.69
C LEU A 38 11.04 -7.44 8.03
N VAL A 39 11.12 -7.42 6.72
CA VAL A 39 11.74 -8.47 5.90
C VAL A 39 12.83 -7.84 5.05
N LYS A 40 14.07 -8.33 5.21
CA LYS A 40 15.17 -7.85 4.39
C LYS A 40 15.06 -8.43 2.98
N GLU A 41 15.35 -7.61 1.98
CA GLU A 41 15.45 -8.03 0.57
C GLU A 41 16.33 -9.29 0.42
N GLY A 42 15.83 -10.27 -0.35
CA GLY A 42 16.39 -11.61 -0.48
C GLY A 42 15.81 -12.66 0.46
N ASN A 43 14.96 -12.25 1.43
CA ASN A 43 14.26 -13.15 2.36
C ASN A 43 12.74 -13.16 2.16
N GLU A 44 12.27 -12.68 1.01
CA GLU A 44 10.83 -12.52 0.67
C GLU A 44 10.07 -13.85 0.74
N ILE A 45 10.78 -14.96 0.55
CA ILE A 45 10.20 -16.30 0.58
C ILE A 45 9.42 -16.57 1.87
N ASN A 46 9.88 -16.05 3.00
CA ASN A 46 9.20 -16.21 4.29
C ASN A 46 7.83 -15.48 4.31
N ALA A 47 7.77 -14.28 3.72
CA ALA A 47 6.55 -13.52 3.57
C ALA A 47 5.59 -14.23 2.60
N TYR A 48 6.10 -14.72 1.47
CA TYR A 48 5.31 -15.43 0.45
C TYR A 48 4.72 -16.74 1.00
N GLU A 49 5.48 -17.49 1.79
CA GLU A 49 4.95 -18.69 2.45
C GLU A 49 3.90 -18.39 3.51
N ALA A 50 4.07 -17.30 4.27
CA ALA A 50 3.08 -16.86 5.23
C ALA A 50 1.76 -16.48 4.56
N VAL A 51 1.83 -15.75 3.43
CA VAL A 51 0.68 -15.45 2.58
C VAL A 51 0.03 -16.73 2.07
N ARG A 52 0.81 -17.70 1.56
CA ARG A 52 0.30 -19.00 1.08
C ARG A 52 -0.45 -19.76 2.17
N LYS A 53 0.07 -19.79 3.40
CA LYS A 53 -0.60 -20.41 4.55
C LYS A 53 -1.94 -19.77 4.84
N LYS A 54 -2.05 -18.45 4.73
CA LYS A 54 -3.33 -17.71 4.90
C LYS A 54 -4.27 -17.94 3.72
N LYS A 55 -3.75 -18.01 2.50
CA LYS A 55 -4.55 -18.32 1.31
C LYS A 55 -5.24 -19.68 1.40
N LYS A 56 -4.57 -20.71 1.88
CA LYS A 56 -5.17 -22.03 2.13
C LYS A 56 -6.37 -21.98 3.08
N LYS A 57 -6.47 -20.95 3.93
CA LYS A 57 -7.61 -20.69 4.82
C LYS A 57 -8.69 -19.78 4.21
N GLY A 58 -8.61 -19.48 2.91
CA GLY A 58 -9.59 -18.65 2.18
C GLY A 58 -9.38 -17.13 2.30
N HIS A 59 -8.25 -16.69 2.86
CA HIS A 59 -7.94 -15.27 2.96
C HIS A 59 -7.37 -14.71 1.65
N GLN A 60 -7.34 -13.38 1.54
CA GLN A 60 -6.81 -12.65 0.39
C GLN A 60 -5.61 -11.81 0.81
N ALA A 61 -4.79 -11.42 -0.17
CA ALA A 61 -3.58 -10.65 0.06
C ALA A 61 -3.45 -9.47 -0.91
N TYR A 62 -2.85 -8.40 -0.40
CA TYR A 62 -2.36 -7.28 -1.19
C TYR A 62 -0.84 -7.37 -1.34
N PHE A 63 -0.34 -7.04 -2.52
CA PHE A 63 1.06 -6.78 -2.81
C PHE A 63 1.17 -5.36 -3.35
N VAL A 64 1.91 -4.51 -2.67
CA VAL A 64 2.03 -3.10 -3.03
C VAL A 64 3.48 -2.81 -3.41
N TYR A 65 3.64 -2.21 -4.58
CA TYR A 65 4.91 -1.78 -5.14
C TYR A 65 4.95 -0.25 -5.19
N PRO A 66 6.10 0.39 -4.94
CA PRO A 66 6.19 1.84 -5.06
C PRO A 66 5.98 2.26 -6.52
N ALA A 67 5.23 3.34 -6.74
CA ALA A 67 5.29 4.05 -8.00
C ALA A 67 6.62 4.81 -8.01
N ILE A 68 7.56 4.42 -8.87
CA ILE A 68 8.87 5.10 -8.96
C ILE A 68 8.61 6.55 -9.37
N GLY A 69 9.08 7.52 -8.60
CA GLY A 69 8.91 8.95 -8.87
C GLY A 69 8.34 9.79 -7.72
N LEU A 70 8.05 9.17 -6.56
CA LEU A 70 7.76 9.95 -5.37
C LEU A 70 9.09 10.34 -4.70
N ASN A 71 9.68 11.45 -5.14
CA ASN A 71 10.62 12.19 -4.31
C ASN A 71 9.81 12.70 -3.10
N GLU A 72 10.41 12.64 -1.90
CA GLU A 72 9.85 13.08 -0.62
C GLU A 72 9.25 14.51 -0.62
N ALA A 73 9.49 15.30 -1.69
CA ALA A 73 8.97 16.66 -1.87
C ALA A 73 7.49 16.74 -2.30
N GLN A 74 6.82 15.65 -2.65
CA GLN A 74 5.42 15.69 -3.13
C GLN A 74 4.39 15.25 -2.11
N GLU A 75 4.77 14.77 -0.93
CA GLU A 75 3.81 14.47 0.14
C GLU A 75 3.23 15.75 0.80
N GLU A 76 3.86 16.91 0.64
CA GLU A 76 3.40 18.19 1.24
C GLU A 76 2.50 19.03 0.32
N ASN A 77 2.37 18.70 -0.97
CA ASN A 77 1.65 19.53 -1.95
C ASN A 77 0.35 18.91 -2.46
N PHE A 78 -0.42 18.23 -1.62
CA PHE A 78 -1.85 18.00 -1.87
C PHE A 78 -2.69 19.20 -1.42
N SER A 79 -2.22 20.40 -1.70
CA SER A 79 -2.98 21.65 -1.58
C SER A 79 -2.79 22.42 -2.88
N GLU A 80 -3.87 22.50 -3.63
CA GLU A 80 -4.21 23.52 -4.61
C GLU A 80 -3.10 24.54 -4.94
N ASN A 81 -2.51 24.42 -6.14
CA ASN A 81 -2.35 25.57 -7.04
C ASN A 81 -1.70 25.13 -8.35
N ASN A 82 -2.50 25.26 -9.43
CA ASN A 82 -2.00 25.32 -10.80
C ASN A 82 -1.09 26.54 -10.95
N ASP A 83 0.16 26.35 -11.35
CA ASP A 83 0.80 27.31 -12.20
C ASP A 83 1.85 26.67 -13.15
N PHE A 84 1.84 27.16 -14.37
CA PHE A 84 2.42 26.65 -15.59
C PHE A 84 3.91 27.04 -15.67
N SER A 85 4.84 26.08 -15.59
CA SER A 85 6.11 26.14 -16.34
C SER A 85 6.88 24.81 -16.18
N ALA A 86 6.67 23.85 -17.07
CA ALA A 86 7.40 22.60 -17.03
C ALA A 86 7.39 21.91 -18.39
N ASN A 87 8.48 21.99 -19.16
CA ASN A 87 8.65 21.15 -20.32
C ASN A 87 9.82 20.15 -20.23
N GLU A 88 10.70 20.25 -19.26
CA GLU A 88 11.80 19.30 -19.07
C GLU A 88 11.51 18.26 -17.96
N GLU A 89 10.83 18.62 -16.88
CA GLU A 89 10.42 17.68 -15.81
C GLU A 89 9.42 16.61 -16.27
N LEU A 90 8.57 16.92 -17.26
CA LEU A 90 7.57 15.99 -17.82
C LEU A 90 8.19 14.78 -18.54
N PHE A 91 9.40 14.89 -19.10
CA PHE A 91 10.07 13.77 -19.80
C PHE A 91 10.71 12.78 -18.82
N GLU A 92 11.30 13.25 -17.73
CA GLU A 92 11.87 12.39 -16.68
C GLU A 92 10.78 11.67 -15.88
N GLU A 93 9.71 12.37 -15.51
CA GLU A 93 8.54 11.75 -14.86
C GLU A 93 7.89 10.66 -15.71
N SER A 94 7.78 10.87 -17.03
CA SER A 94 7.20 9.87 -17.93
C SER A 94 8.06 8.60 -18.04
N GLY A 95 9.39 8.75 -18.02
CA GLY A 95 10.35 7.64 -18.03
C GLY A 95 10.28 6.82 -16.74
N GLN A 96 10.27 7.47 -15.60
CA GLN A 96 10.19 6.84 -14.29
C GLN A 96 8.84 6.12 -14.06
N LYS A 97 7.73 6.76 -14.44
CA LYS A 97 6.39 6.12 -14.39
C LYS A 97 6.29 4.88 -15.28
N LYS A 98 6.93 4.86 -16.45
CA LYS A 98 7.00 3.68 -17.32
C LYS A 98 7.82 2.55 -16.67
N GLN A 99 8.92 2.87 -16.02
CA GLN A 99 9.79 1.91 -15.36
C GLN A 99 9.10 1.28 -14.14
N ALA A 100 8.38 2.08 -13.35
CA ALA A 100 7.59 1.60 -12.23
C ALA A 100 6.48 0.64 -12.64
N LEU A 101 5.77 0.99 -13.71
CA LEU A 101 4.72 0.14 -14.26
C LEU A 101 5.29 -1.20 -14.73
N LYS A 102 6.40 -1.17 -15.48
CA LYS A 102 7.07 -2.38 -15.94
C LYS A 102 7.51 -3.26 -14.76
N ALA A 103 8.09 -2.66 -13.72
CA ALA A 103 8.48 -3.39 -12.51
C ALA A 103 7.27 -4.06 -11.82
N ALA A 104 6.13 -3.38 -11.76
CA ALA A 104 4.90 -3.95 -11.21
C ALA A 104 4.32 -5.07 -12.09
N GLU A 105 4.39 -4.93 -13.42
CA GLU A 105 3.99 -5.97 -14.38
C GLU A 105 4.90 -7.20 -14.29
N ASP A 106 6.22 -7.02 -14.21
CA ASP A 106 7.18 -8.10 -14.04
C ASP A 106 6.95 -8.84 -12.70
N ALA A 107 6.72 -8.07 -11.63
CA ALA A 107 6.41 -8.63 -10.32
C ALA A 107 5.06 -9.38 -10.32
N PHE A 108 4.03 -8.84 -10.97
CA PHE A 108 2.75 -9.53 -11.14
C PHE A 108 2.92 -10.85 -11.87
N ASN A 109 3.66 -10.85 -13.00
CA ASN A 109 3.94 -12.06 -13.76
C ASN A 109 4.72 -13.09 -12.93
N PHE A 110 5.73 -12.66 -12.18
CA PHE A 110 6.49 -13.51 -11.27
C PHE A 110 5.59 -14.14 -10.19
N LEU A 111 4.76 -13.33 -9.53
CA LEU A 111 3.83 -13.82 -8.52
C LEU A 111 2.82 -14.82 -9.10
N GLN A 112 2.23 -14.52 -10.27
CA GLN A 112 1.23 -15.37 -10.90
C GLN A 112 1.83 -16.69 -11.42
N THR A 113 3.05 -16.68 -11.96
CA THR A 113 3.62 -17.85 -12.65
C THR A 113 4.55 -18.68 -11.78
N GLN A 114 5.29 -18.05 -10.88
CA GLN A 114 6.34 -18.71 -10.10
C GLN A 114 5.94 -18.91 -8.63
N VAL A 115 5.31 -17.87 -8.03
CA VAL A 115 5.05 -17.91 -6.59
C VAL A 115 3.67 -18.49 -6.30
N TYR A 116 2.63 -18.06 -7.01
CA TYR A 116 1.25 -18.43 -6.74
C TYR A 116 0.49 -18.90 -8.00
N PRO A 117 0.99 -19.88 -8.75
CA PRO A 117 0.32 -20.35 -9.98
C PRO A 117 -1.08 -20.93 -9.71
N GLU A 118 -1.32 -21.38 -8.48
CA GLU A 118 -2.59 -21.95 -8.05
C GLU A 118 -3.66 -20.91 -7.67
N TYR A 119 -3.29 -19.61 -7.59
CA TYR A 119 -4.20 -18.54 -7.19
C TYR A 119 -4.36 -17.49 -8.29
N LYS A 120 -5.55 -16.90 -8.39
CA LYS A 120 -5.80 -15.83 -9.35
C LYS A 120 -5.27 -14.51 -8.81
N CYS A 121 -4.26 -13.97 -9.48
CA CYS A 121 -3.76 -12.63 -9.24
C CYS A 121 -4.42 -11.62 -10.19
N ALA A 122 -4.46 -10.35 -9.79
CA ALA A 122 -4.79 -9.23 -10.65
C ALA A 122 -3.85 -8.07 -10.35
N LEU A 123 -3.60 -7.25 -11.37
CA LEU A 123 -2.77 -6.05 -11.25
C LEU A 123 -3.64 -4.81 -11.39
N ILE A 124 -3.45 -3.84 -10.49
CA ILE A 124 -4.02 -2.50 -10.57
C ILE A 124 -2.90 -1.45 -10.60
N HIS A 125 -3.00 -0.53 -11.54
CA HIS A 125 -2.10 0.61 -11.67
C HIS A 125 -2.82 1.80 -12.29
N GLY A 126 -2.22 3.00 -12.22
CA GLY A 126 -2.85 4.24 -12.63
C GLY A 126 -3.16 4.42 -14.14
N LYS A 127 -2.77 3.47 -15.00
CA LYS A 127 -3.10 3.51 -16.45
C LYS A 127 -4.34 2.70 -16.82
N ILE A 128 -4.87 1.91 -15.90
CA ILE A 128 -6.12 1.15 -16.10
C ILE A 128 -7.28 2.13 -15.93
N SER A 129 -8.32 1.99 -16.78
CA SER A 129 -9.52 2.82 -16.68
C SER A 129 -10.20 2.65 -15.31
N GLU A 130 -10.93 3.67 -14.87
CA GLU A 130 -11.66 3.62 -13.59
C GLU A 130 -12.66 2.48 -13.54
N ASP A 131 -13.35 2.22 -14.65
CA ASP A 131 -14.33 1.13 -14.77
C ASP A 131 -13.66 -0.25 -14.61
N GLU A 132 -12.51 -0.44 -15.24
CA GLU A 132 -11.74 -1.68 -15.12
C GLU A 132 -11.17 -1.85 -13.71
N GLN A 133 -10.67 -0.78 -13.10
CA GLN A 133 -10.24 -0.79 -11.70
C GLN A 133 -11.39 -1.19 -10.77
N ALA A 134 -12.56 -0.59 -10.96
CA ALA A 134 -13.76 -0.89 -10.17
C ALA A 134 -14.15 -2.36 -10.31
N GLN A 135 -14.13 -2.91 -11.53
CA GLN A 135 -14.42 -4.33 -11.78
C GLN A 135 -13.43 -5.27 -11.10
N ILE A 136 -12.11 -4.98 -11.18
CA ILE A 136 -11.07 -5.78 -10.53
C ILE A 136 -11.27 -5.76 -9.00
N LEU A 137 -11.59 -4.61 -8.44
CA LEU A 137 -11.82 -4.45 -7.00
C LEU A 137 -13.07 -5.18 -6.53
N GLU A 138 -14.13 -5.16 -7.33
CA GLU A 138 -15.35 -5.92 -7.04
C GLU A 138 -15.08 -7.42 -7.11
N ASP A 139 -14.36 -7.90 -8.11
CA ASP A 139 -13.95 -9.30 -8.21
C ASP A 139 -13.04 -9.73 -7.07
N PHE A 140 -12.15 -8.84 -6.61
CA PHE A 140 -11.34 -9.08 -5.43
C PHE A 140 -12.20 -9.16 -4.17
N LYS A 141 -13.12 -8.22 -3.95
CA LYS A 141 -14.06 -8.21 -2.83
C LYS A 141 -14.92 -9.48 -2.78
N ASN A 142 -15.36 -9.94 -3.94
CA ASN A 142 -16.18 -11.15 -4.10
C ASN A 142 -15.36 -12.46 -3.98
N GLY A 143 -14.03 -12.38 -3.86
CA GLY A 143 -13.14 -13.52 -3.71
C GLY A 143 -12.80 -14.26 -5.01
N LYS A 144 -13.19 -13.74 -6.18
CA LYS A 144 -12.82 -14.28 -7.49
C LYS A 144 -11.33 -14.05 -7.79
N ILE A 145 -10.76 -12.95 -7.27
CA ILE A 145 -9.34 -12.64 -7.28
C ILE A 145 -8.80 -12.91 -5.87
N ASN A 146 -7.66 -13.55 -5.80
CA ASN A 146 -7.07 -14.00 -4.55
C ASN A 146 -5.96 -13.08 -4.05
N ILE A 147 -5.19 -12.54 -4.98
CA ILE A 147 -4.04 -11.67 -4.73
C ILE A 147 -4.19 -10.44 -5.61
N LEU A 148 -4.16 -9.28 -4.98
CA LEU A 148 -4.20 -7.99 -5.67
C LEU A 148 -2.82 -7.36 -5.62
N VAL A 149 -2.20 -7.24 -6.79
CA VAL A 149 -0.94 -6.52 -6.98
C VAL A 149 -1.30 -5.08 -7.35
N ALA A 150 -0.68 -4.11 -6.71
CA ALA A 150 -0.98 -2.71 -6.96
C ALA A 150 0.27 -1.83 -6.89
N THR A 151 0.33 -0.81 -7.70
CA THR A 151 1.19 0.35 -7.45
C THR A 151 0.50 1.28 -6.43
N THR A 152 1.18 2.28 -5.90
CA THR A 152 0.78 3.13 -4.76
C THR A 152 -0.65 3.70 -4.77
N VAL A 153 -1.36 3.63 -5.88
CA VAL A 153 -2.70 4.25 -6.08
C VAL A 153 -3.86 3.41 -5.54
N VAL A 154 -3.63 2.47 -4.61
CA VAL A 154 -4.76 1.78 -3.96
C VAL A 154 -5.32 2.64 -2.83
N GLU A 155 -5.63 3.88 -3.13
CA GLU A 155 -6.48 4.75 -2.28
C GLU A 155 -7.95 4.31 -2.32
N VAL A 156 -8.26 3.25 -3.03
CA VAL A 156 -9.63 2.79 -3.18
C VAL A 156 -10.13 2.26 -1.83
N GLY A 157 -11.03 3.01 -1.24
CA GLY A 157 -11.70 2.74 0.03
C GLY A 157 -12.51 1.45 0.09
N VAL A 158 -12.14 0.41 -0.66
CA VAL A 158 -12.84 -0.87 -0.68
C VAL A 158 -12.57 -1.65 0.61
N ASN A 159 -13.65 -1.97 1.30
CA ASN A 159 -13.59 -2.82 2.47
C ASN A 159 -13.58 -4.29 2.06
N VAL A 160 -12.45 -4.98 2.26
CA VAL A 160 -12.27 -6.41 1.96
C VAL A 160 -11.95 -7.16 3.26
N PRO A 161 -12.96 -7.64 4.01
CA PRO A 161 -12.74 -8.28 5.32
C PRO A 161 -11.88 -9.54 5.26
N LYS A 162 -11.87 -10.24 4.10
CA LYS A 162 -11.05 -11.43 3.88
C LYS A 162 -9.59 -11.13 3.56
N ALA A 163 -9.23 -9.88 3.28
CA ALA A 163 -7.84 -9.48 3.07
C ALA A 163 -7.11 -9.39 4.41
N SER A 164 -6.31 -10.39 4.71
CA SER A 164 -5.59 -10.53 5.99
C SER A 164 -4.08 -10.42 5.84
N CYS A 165 -3.56 -10.29 4.63
CA CYS A 165 -2.13 -10.13 4.37
C CYS A 165 -1.89 -8.90 3.50
N MET A 166 -0.89 -8.11 3.91
CA MET A 166 -0.33 -6.98 3.17
C MET A 166 1.16 -7.22 3.01
N VAL A 167 1.67 -7.19 1.79
CA VAL A 167 3.09 -7.20 1.48
C VAL A 167 3.42 -5.88 0.81
N ILE A 168 4.35 -5.12 1.37
CA ILE A 168 4.81 -3.85 0.81
C ILE A 168 6.26 -4.02 0.40
N GLU A 169 6.47 -4.02 -0.89
CA GLU A 169 7.81 -4.14 -1.50
C GLU A 169 8.51 -2.79 -1.50
N GLN A 170 9.82 -2.80 -1.28
CA GLN A 170 10.64 -1.59 -1.17
C GLN A 170 10.04 -0.58 -0.19
N ALA A 171 9.70 -1.06 1.02
CA ALA A 171 9.01 -0.28 2.04
C ALA A 171 9.78 0.99 2.45
N ASP A 172 11.09 0.99 2.27
CA ASP A 172 11.99 2.13 2.47
C ASP A 172 11.75 3.32 1.53
N ARG A 173 10.96 3.11 0.46
CA ARG A 173 10.55 4.17 -0.48
C ARG A 173 9.20 4.82 -0.15
N PHE A 174 8.55 4.36 0.91
CA PHE A 174 7.27 4.91 1.35
C PHE A 174 7.47 5.76 2.60
N GLY A 175 6.81 6.92 2.66
CA GLY A 175 6.69 7.66 3.89
C GLY A 175 5.90 6.90 4.98
N LEU A 176 6.18 7.19 6.25
CA LEU A 176 5.52 6.53 7.39
C LEU A 176 3.99 6.63 7.35
N ALA A 177 3.47 7.77 6.90
CA ALA A 177 2.04 8.00 6.75
C ALA A 177 1.42 7.03 5.74
N ALA A 178 2.07 6.85 4.57
CA ALA A 178 1.64 5.93 3.53
C ALA A 178 1.69 4.48 4.01
N LEU A 179 2.78 4.07 4.67
CA LEU A 179 2.90 2.74 5.28
C LEU A 179 1.80 2.48 6.30
N HIS A 180 1.46 3.46 7.13
CA HIS A 180 0.38 3.35 8.10
C HIS A 180 -0.98 3.18 7.41
N GLN A 181 -1.26 3.94 6.37
CA GLN A 181 -2.51 3.85 5.61
C GLN A 181 -2.62 2.50 4.90
N LEU A 182 -1.55 2.05 4.21
CA LEU A 182 -1.51 0.75 3.56
C LEU A 182 -1.72 -0.39 4.54
N ARG A 183 -1.01 -0.38 5.69
CA ARG A 183 -1.22 -1.35 6.76
C ARG A 183 -2.68 -1.40 7.23
N GLY A 184 -3.34 -0.24 7.34
CA GLY A 184 -4.74 -0.13 7.73
C GLY A 184 -5.76 -0.70 6.72
N ARG A 185 -5.32 -1.09 5.52
CA ARG A 185 -6.19 -1.73 4.53
C ARG A 185 -6.50 -3.19 4.85
N VAL A 186 -5.69 -3.85 5.65
CA VAL A 186 -5.95 -5.19 6.20
C VAL A 186 -6.43 -5.10 7.65
N GLY A 187 -6.80 -6.22 8.26
CA GLY A 187 -7.27 -6.25 9.65
C GLY A 187 -8.70 -5.74 9.84
N ARG A 188 -9.52 -5.78 8.80
CA ARG A 188 -10.93 -5.35 8.86
C ARG A 188 -11.89 -6.49 9.19
N GLY A 189 -11.40 -7.73 9.23
CA GLY A 189 -12.11 -8.92 9.69
C GLY A 189 -11.76 -9.29 11.12
N SER A 190 -12.34 -10.41 11.62
CA SER A 190 -12.08 -10.98 12.95
C SER A 190 -10.77 -11.80 13.02
N GLU A 191 -10.19 -12.13 11.88
CA GLU A 191 -9.00 -12.96 11.79
C GLU A 191 -7.71 -12.15 11.96
N GLN A 192 -6.67 -12.83 12.47
CA GLN A 192 -5.34 -12.23 12.63
C GLN A 192 -4.77 -11.83 11.27
N SER A 193 -4.38 -10.57 11.13
CA SER A 193 -3.81 -9.99 9.92
C SER A 193 -2.33 -9.66 10.07
N TYR A 194 -1.63 -9.70 8.95
CA TYR A 194 -0.18 -9.54 8.88
C TYR A 194 0.20 -8.51 7.83
N CYS A 195 1.21 -7.72 8.14
CA CYS A 195 1.84 -6.77 7.22
C CYS A 195 3.33 -7.10 7.14
N PHE A 196 3.85 -7.32 5.95
CA PHE A 196 5.26 -7.57 5.67
C PHE A 196 5.82 -6.35 4.95
N LEU A 197 6.79 -5.70 5.56
CA LEU A 197 7.52 -4.57 5.01
C LEU A 197 8.86 -5.09 4.48
N ILE A 198 8.99 -5.21 3.17
CA ILE A 198 10.22 -5.67 2.51
C ILE A 198 11.07 -4.45 2.21
N TYR A 199 12.25 -4.38 2.81
CA TYR A 199 13.15 -3.24 2.69
C TYR A 199 14.46 -3.61 2.03
N SER A 200 15.12 -2.62 1.38
CA SER A 200 16.35 -2.85 0.64
C SER A 200 17.53 -3.16 1.57
N LYS A 201 18.55 -3.84 1.02
CA LYS A 201 19.77 -4.21 1.78
C LYS A 201 20.58 -3.01 2.27
N ASN A 202 20.37 -1.83 1.66
CA ASN A 202 21.16 -0.62 1.88
C ASN A 202 20.48 0.38 2.82
N ILE A 203 19.44 -0.02 3.53
CA ILE A 203 18.77 0.87 4.49
C ILE A 203 19.71 1.19 5.67
N THR A 204 19.70 2.45 6.11
CA THR A 204 20.46 2.89 7.29
C THR A 204 19.76 2.49 8.59
N GLU A 205 20.49 2.47 9.72
CA GLU A 205 19.91 2.17 11.04
C GLU A 205 18.74 3.09 11.39
N ASN A 206 18.81 4.37 10.99
CA ASN A 206 17.72 5.34 11.19
C ASN A 206 16.45 5.02 10.38
N GLY A 207 16.55 4.23 9.30
CA GLY A 207 15.41 3.81 8.50
C GLY A 207 14.70 2.56 9.06
N ILE A 208 15.26 1.91 10.09
CA ILE A 208 14.68 0.72 10.74
C ILE A 208 13.96 1.12 12.05
N ALA A 209 14.32 2.26 12.61
CA ALA A 209 13.73 2.79 13.85
C ALA A 209 12.35 3.40 13.60
#